data_6550f350a0ae90eaa22cda0d84526d96
#
_entry.id   6550f350a0ae90eaa22cda0d84526d96
#
_cell.length_a   1.000
_cell.length_b   1.000
_cell.length_c   1.000
_cell.angle_alpha   90.00
_cell.angle_beta   90.00
_cell.angle_gamma   90.00
#
_symmetry.space_group_name_H-M   'P 1'
#
loop_
_entity.id
_entity.type
_entity.pdbx_description
1 polymer ?
#
loop_
_entity_poly.entity_id
_entity_poly.type
_entity_poly.pdbx_seq_one_letter_code
_entity_poly.pdbx_strand_id
1 'polypeptide(L)' 'MEREAIERISRKVSKQFPEMKSVHPSVKLESSTSNSKQKFSLTYKGKVELPNGRMINRVVRVVADESGKVIRMSTSK' A
#
# COMPACT_ATOMS: atom_id res chain seq x y z
N MET A 1 -0.78 -9.24 10.11
CA MET A 1 -1.33 -7.88 10.25
C MET A 1 -2.83 -7.95 10.36
N GLU A 2 -3.41 -7.23 11.27
CA GLU A 2 -4.84 -7.24 11.48
C GLU A 2 -5.58 -6.51 10.36
N ARG A 3 -6.81 -6.95 10.12
CA ARG A 3 -7.66 -6.39 9.09
C ARG A 3 -7.88 -4.88 9.26
N GLU A 4 -8.08 -4.44 10.49
CA GLU A 4 -8.27 -3.02 10.78
C GLU A 4 -7.05 -2.19 10.42
N ALA A 5 -5.87 -2.72 10.64
CA ALA A 5 -4.64 -2.03 10.28
C ALA A 5 -4.54 -1.88 8.76
N ILE A 6 -4.90 -2.93 8.02
CA ILE A 6 -4.91 -2.89 6.57
C ILE A 6 -5.92 -1.86 6.06
N GLU A 7 -7.10 -1.79 6.68
CA GLU A 7 -8.12 -0.82 6.30
C GLU A 7 -7.66 0.62 6.52
N ARG A 8 -6.99 0.88 7.63
CA ARG A 8 -6.45 2.23 7.92
C ARG A 8 -5.44 2.65 6.86
N ILE A 9 -4.55 1.73 6.52
CA ILE A 9 -3.54 2.00 5.50
C ILE A 9 -4.22 2.23 4.14
N SER A 10 -5.19 1.40 3.81
CA SER A 10 -5.92 1.52 2.55
C SER A 10 -6.66 2.86 2.43
N ARG A 11 -7.21 3.36 3.53
CA ARG A 11 -7.85 4.68 3.53
C ARG A 11 -6.84 5.78 3.21
N LYS A 12 -5.66 5.72 3.80
CA LYS A 12 -4.61 6.72 3.52
C LYS A 12 -4.16 6.64 2.07
N VAL A 13 -4.00 5.43 1.56
CA VAL A 13 -3.62 5.23 0.17
C VAL A 13 -4.69 5.77 -0.77
N SER A 14 -5.96 5.49 -0.50
CA SER A 14 -7.04 5.94 -1.37
C SER A 14 -7.25 7.45 -1.34
N LYS A 15 -6.88 8.12 -0.25
CA LYS A 15 -6.92 9.57 -0.19
C LYS A 15 -5.90 10.20 -1.13
N GLN A 16 -4.69 9.65 -1.17
CA GLN A 16 -3.64 10.16 -2.04
C GLN A 16 -3.77 9.64 -3.47
N PHE A 17 -4.27 8.43 -3.62
CA PHE A 17 -4.38 7.75 -4.90
C PHE A 17 -5.80 7.18 -5.04
N PRO A 18 -6.77 7.99 -5.48
CA PRO A 18 -8.17 7.55 -5.56
C PRO A 18 -8.38 6.30 -6.41
N GLU A 19 -7.51 6.06 -7.38
CA GLU A 19 -7.56 4.87 -8.22
C GLU A 19 -7.31 3.57 -7.43
N MET A 20 -6.80 3.68 -6.22
CA MET A 20 -6.53 2.53 -5.36
C MET A 20 -7.69 2.21 -4.41
N LYS A 21 -8.79 2.92 -4.51
CA LYS A 21 -9.89 2.80 -3.57
C LYS A 21 -10.47 1.39 -3.47
N SER A 22 -10.53 0.66 -4.57
CA SER A 22 -11.07 -0.69 -4.58
C SER A 22 -10.00 -1.77 -4.74
N VAL A 23 -8.74 -1.40 -4.62
CA VAL A 23 -7.63 -2.32 -4.80
C VAL A 23 -7.26 -2.96 -3.47
N HIS A 24 -7.16 -4.28 -3.46
CA HIS A 24 -6.70 -5.03 -2.30
C HIS A 24 -5.18 -5.15 -2.33
N PRO A 25 -4.49 -4.82 -1.23
CA PRO A 25 -3.04 -4.91 -1.21
C PRO A 25 -2.55 -6.34 -1.03
N SER A 26 -1.38 -6.62 -1.57
CA SER A 26 -0.62 -7.80 -1.20
C SER A 26 0.21 -7.46 0.03
N VAL A 27 0.03 -8.22 1.09
CA VAL A 27 0.73 -7.97 2.35
C VAL A 27 1.86 -8.97 2.51
N LYS A 28 3.06 -8.46 2.73
CA LYS A 28 4.22 -9.28 3.03
C LYS A 28 4.83 -8.86 4.35
N LEU A 29 5.25 -9.82 5.12
CA LEU A 29 6.03 -9.56 6.32
C LEU A 29 7.48 -9.29 5.90
N GLU A 30 7.94 -8.07 6.16
CA GLU A 30 9.35 -7.75 6.00
C GLU A 30 10.10 -8.31 7.20
N SER A 31 11.19 -9.01 6.95
CA SER A 31 11.96 -9.55 8.04
C SER A 31 12.52 -8.42 8.89
N SER A 32 12.17 -8.44 10.16
CA SER A 32 12.74 -7.49 11.09
C SER A 32 14.08 -8.02 11.57
N THR A 33 15.07 -7.17 11.52
CA THR A 33 16.31 -7.43 12.22
C THR A 33 16.09 -7.15 13.70
N SER A 34 16.91 -7.66 14.49
CA SER A 34 17.16 -7.59 15.93
C SER A 34 16.28 -6.77 16.88
N ASN A 35 15.38 -5.91 16.45
CA ASN A 35 14.60 -5.07 17.34
C ASN A 35 13.13 -5.42 17.43
N SER A 36 12.78 -6.64 17.10
CA SER A 36 11.46 -7.22 17.33
C SER A 36 10.24 -6.47 16.80
N LYS A 37 10.37 -5.30 16.21
CA LYS A 37 9.25 -4.62 15.59
C LYS A 37 9.07 -5.16 14.18
N GLN A 38 7.96 -5.83 13.97
CA GLN A 38 7.62 -6.36 12.67
C GLN A 38 7.18 -5.24 11.74
N LYS A 39 7.72 -5.25 10.54
CA LYS A 39 7.31 -4.33 9.49
C LYS A 39 6.63 -5.11 8.39
N PHE A 40 5.59 -4.53 7.82
CA PHE A 40 4.84 -5.14 6.74
C PHE A 40 4.94 -4.28 5.50
N SER A 41 5.03 -4.93 4.36
CA SER A 41 5.01 -4.25 3.08
C SER A 41 3.68 -4.54 2.41
N LEU A 42 2.94 -3.49 2.08
CA LEU A 42 1.67 -3.59 1.38
C LEU A 42 1.85 -3.06 -0.04
N THR A 43 1.52 -3.88 -1.01
CA THR A 43 1.65 -3.50 -2.42
C THR A 43 0.26 -3.40 -3.03
N TYR A 44 -0.07 -2.21 -3.52
CA TYR A 44 -1.33 -1.95 -4.21
C TYR A 44 -1.05 -1.82 -5.70
N LYS A 45 -1.70 -2.65 -6.50
CA LYS A 45 -1.57 -2.61 -7.96
C LYS A 45 -2.88 -2.14 -8.55
N GLY A 46 -2.84 -1.00 -9.23
CA GLY A 46 -4.01 -0.44 -9.85
C GLY A 46 -3.72 -0.02 -11.28
N LYS A 47 -4.79 0.31 -12.01
CA LYS A 47 -4.67 0.82 -13.37
C LYS A 47 -5.27 2.22 -13.43
N VAL A 48 -4.59 3.11 -14.13
CA VAL A 48 -5.04 4.48 -14.35
C VAL A 48 -5.26 4.67 -15.85
N GLU A 49 -6.43 5.20 -16.19
CA GLU A 49 -6.72 5.54 -17.58
C GLU A 49 -6.24 6.95 -17.87
N LEU A 50 -5.45 7.07 -18.94
CA LEU A 50 -4.95 8.36 -19.39
C LEU A 50 -5.98 9.02 -20.34
N PRO A 51 -5.88 10.37 -20.52
CA PRO A 51 -6.81 11.07 -21.40
C PRO A 51 -6.83 10.55 -22.84
N ASN A 52 -5.74 9.91 -23.29
CA ASN A 52 -5.66 9.35 -24.63
C ASN A 52 -6.23 7.93 -24.73
N GLY A 53 -6.89 7.44 -23.70
CA GLY A 53 -7.48 6.11 -23.68
C GLY A 53 -6.52 4.99 -23.31
N ARG A 54 -5.27 5.31 -23.06
CA ARG A 54 -4.30 4.30 -22.63
C ARG A 54 -4.43 4.00 -21.15
N MET A 55 -4.19 2.75 -20.81
CA MET A 55 -4.14 2.31 -19.41
C MET A 55 -2.70 2.12 -18.99
N ILE A 56 -2.34 2.68 -17.84
CA ILE A 56 -1.04 2.44 -17.25
C ILE A 56 -1.21 1.74 -15.91
N ASN A 57 -0.26 0.87 -15.59
CA ASN A 57 -0.22 0.24 -14.29
C ASN A 57 0.45 1.17 -13.30
N ARG A 58 -0.18 1.32 -12.14
CA ARG A 58 0.42 2.08 -11.04
C ARG A 58 0.56 1.16 -9.84
N VAL A 59 1.72 1.21 -9.23
CA VAL A 59 1.99 0.42 -8.03
C VAL A 59 2.30 1.37 -6.89
N VAL A 60 1.58 1.20 -5.79
CA VAL A 60 1.84 1.93 -4.55
C VAL A 60 2.37 0.93 -3.54
N ARG A 61 3.50 1.23 -2.96
CA ARG A 61 4.11 0.39 -1.94
C ARG A 61 4.14 1.13 -0.62
N VAL A 62 3.61 0.49 0.40
CA VAL A 62 3.54 1.06 1.74
C VAL A 62 4.28 0.15 2.69
N VAL A 63 5.14 0.73 3.52
CA VAL A 63 5.74 0.01 4.64
C VAL A 63 5.09 0.52 5.91
N ALA A 64 4.59 -0.38 6.72
CA ALA A 64 3.89 -0.05 7.95
C ALA A 64 4.28 -1.00 9.06
N ASP A 65 4.06 -0.57 10.30
CA ASP A 65 4.26 -1.44 11.45
C ASP A 65 3.01 -2.31 11.70
N GLU A 66 3.08 -3.20 12.67
CA GLU A 66 1.98 -4.11 12.94
C GLU A 66 0.71 -3.42 13.47
N SER A 67 0.84 -2.19 13.96
CA SER A 67 -0.32 -1.41 14.42
C SER A 67 -1.02 -0.67 13.28
N GLY A 68 -0.46 -0.72 12.08
CA GLY A 68 -1.04 -0.02 10.94
C GLY A 68 -0.50 1.38 10.75
N LYS A 69 0.55 1.76 11.47
CA LYS A 69 1.18 3.05 11.28
C LYS A 69 2.06 3.03 10.06
N VAL A 70 1.81 3.93 9.12
CA VAL A 70 2.59 4.03 7.90
C VAL A 70 3.95 4.62 8.20
N ILE A 71 5.00 3.87 7.86
CA ILE A 71 6.38 4.30 8.02
C ILE A 71 6.87 4.97 6.76
N ARG A 72 6.52 4.38 5.61
CA ARG A 72 6.98 4.86 4.32
C ARG A 72 5.95 4.53 3.25
N MET A 73 5.81 5.42 2.30
CA MET A 73 4.94 5.21 1.15
C MET A 73 5.67 5.66 -0.10
N SER A 74 5.67 4.82 -1.13
CA SER A 74 6.30 5.14 -2.40
C SER A 74 5.42 4.67 -3.55
N THR A 75 5.55 5.33 -4.69
CA THR A 75 4.84 4.93 -5.90
C THR A 75 5.84 4.65 -6.99
N SER A 76 5.50 3.69 -7.85
CA SER A 76 6.24 3.47 -9.09
C SER A 76 5.30 3.67 -10.27
N LYS A 77 5.89 4.12 -11.33
CA LYS A 77 5.14 4.28 -12.57
C LYS A 77 5.02 2.96 -13.31
#